data_67fffe238a0f1745ca9005fc1398de74
#
_entry.id   67fffe238a0f1745ca9005fc1398de74
#
_cell.length_a   1.000
_cell.length_b   1.000
_cell.length_c   1.000
_cell.angle_alpha   90.00
_cell.angle_beta   90.00
_cell.angle_gamma   90.00
#
_symmetry.space_group_name_H-M   'P 1'
#
loop_
_entity.id
_entity.type
_entity.pdbx_description
1 polymer ?
#
loop_
_entity_poly.entity_id
_entity_poly.type
_entity_poly.pdbx_seq_one_letter_code
_entity_poly.pdbx_strand_id
1 'polypeptide(L)'
;CAFKDYALQLMPKLLVQGKKNLHRTETTRILVATSGDTGKAALAGYAGLEGIQIAVFYPNAGTSEIQRLQMATQQGDNVAVFAVDGNFDDAQTGVKRVFADADVAAQLEARGIRLSSANSINWGRLVPQIVYYFYTYFRLAETGAMAWGQPVDFCVPTGNFGDILAGYYAKRMGLPVGRLVCASNENNVLTDFIRTGTYDARRAFHKTASPSMDILISSNLERLLYHVSGSAEKVAGWMGQLAAEGRYTVDAGTLAVIQESFGCGWADDAQGAEEIRTRFEQDHYLCDTHTAVAFRVADDCRGDAPMVVMSTASPFKFPRDVLRALGGDVPESDFDAMDALTAKTGCQAPAALAELKTRPVRFTETIAPGAIRDAALR
;
A
#
# COMPACT_ATOMS: atom_id res chain seq x y z
N CYS A 1 3.66 -9.60 -6.52
CA CYS A 1 3.78 -10.35 -5.27
C CYS A 1 3.26 -9.55 -4.06
N ALA A 2 2.39 -8.56 -4.30
CA ALA A 2 1.66 -7.82 -3.26
C ALA A 2 0.26 -7.48 -3.78
N PHE A 3 -0.70 -7.19 -2.88
CA PHE A 3 -2.08 -6.83 -3.24
C PHE A 3 -2.17 -5.61 -4.17
N LYS A 4 -1.18 -4.73 -4.10
CA LYS A 4 -1.05 -3.55 -4.96
C LYS A 4 -0.90 -3.91 -6.45
N ASP A 5 -0.35 -5.08 -6.76
CA ASP A 5 -0.15 -5.54 -8.14
C ASP A 5 -1.48 -5.71 -8.88
N TYR A 6 -2.53 -6.21 -8.23
CA TYR A 6 -3.84 -6.41 -8.86
C TYR A 6 -4.48 -5.08 -9.26
N ALA A 7 -4.54 -4.13 -8.32
CA ALA A 7 -5.10 -2.81 -8.60
C ALA A 7 -4.32 -2.06 -9.69
N LEU A 8 -2.98 -2.15 -9.66
CA LEU A 8 -2.12 -1.47 -10.63
C LEU A 8 -1.97 -2.20 -11.97
N GLN A 9 -2.50 -3.40 -12.12
CA GLN A 9 -2.72 -4.02 -13.43
C GLN A 9 -4.01 -3.55 -14.10
N LEU A 10 -5.06 -3.23 -13.35
CA LEU A 10 -6.34 -2.78 -13.90
C LEU A 10 -6.39 -1.26 -14.12
N MET A 11 -5.91 -0.47 -13.15
CA MET A 11 -5.95 1.00 -13.22
C MET A 11 -5.37 1.59 -14.51
N PRO A 12 -4.19 1.14 -15.01
CA PRO A 12 -3.65 1.67 -16.27
C PRO A 12 -4.55 1.42 -17.47
N LYS A 13 -5.20 0.26 -17.51
CA LYS A 13 -6.13 -0.11 -18.60
C LYS A 13 -7.39 0.76 -18.57
N LEU A 14 -7.91 1.03 -17.37
CA LEU A 14 -9.03 1.96 -17.18
C LEU A 14 -8.66 3.38 -17.62
N LEU A 15 -7.44 3.84 -17.29
CA LEU A 15 -6.93 5.14 -17.70
C LEU A 15 -6.85 5.24 -19.24
N VAL A 16 -6.24 4.26 -19.89
CA VAL A 16 -6.12 4.24 -21.36
C VAL A 16 -7.50 4.21 -22.03
N GLN A 17 -8.42 3.37 -21.52
CA GLN A 17 -9.78 3.30 -22.07
C GLN A 17 -10.56 4.60 -21.81
N GLY A 18 -10.42 5.19 -20.63
CA GLY A 18 -11.03 6.48 -20.31
C GLY A 18 -10.53 7.61 -21.23
N LYS A 19 -9.24 7.66 -21.52
CA LYS A 19 -8.68 8.61 -22.49
C LYS A 19 -9.29 8.44 -23.87
N LYS A 20 -9.40 7.20 -24.37
CA LYS A 20 -10.04 6.90 -25.67
C LYS A 20 -11.49 7.36 -25.70
N ASN A 21 -12.27 7.07 -24.66
CA ASN A 21 -13.68 7.45 -24.57
C ASN A 21 -13.88 8.99 -24.51
N LEU A 22 -12.91 9.70 -23.94
CA LEU A 22 -12.91 11.17 -23.82
C LEU A 22 -12.17 11.86 -24.99
N HIS A 23 -11.74 11.12 -26.01
CA HIS A 23 -10.95 11.62 -27.13
C HIS A 23 -9.70 12.42 -26.71
N ARG A 24 -9.05 11.99 -25.61
CA ARG A 24 -7.83 12.60 -25.10
C ARG A 24 -6.62 12.05 -25.81
N THR A 25 -5.81 12.93 -26.40
CA THR A 25 -4.63 12.56 -27.22
C THR A 25 -3.30 12.87 -26.52
N GLU A 26 -3.32 13.71 -25.46
CA GLU A 26 -2.12 14.05 -24.71
C GLU A 26 -1.48 12.80 -24.06
N THR A 27 -0.17 12.77 -23.94
CA THR A 27 0.54 11.74 -23.16
C THR A 27 0.30 11.97 -21.68
N THR A 28 -0.03 10.92 -20.92
CA THR A 28 -0.11 10.99 -19.47
C THR A 28 1.20 10.53 -18.86
N ARG A 29 1.87 11.41 -18.12
CA ARG A 29 3.08 11.08 -17.36
C ARG A 29 2.74 10.81 -15.91
N ILE A 30 2.98 9.57 -15.48
CA ILE A 30 2.73 9.11 -14.12
C ILE A 30 4.00 9.33 -13.30
N LEU A 31 3.92 10.10 -12.21
CA LEU A 31 5.00 10.24 -11.25
C LEU A 31 4.64 9.47 -9.97
N VAL A 32 5.59 8.68 -9.48
CA VAL A 32 5.41 7.85 -8.28
C VAL A 32 6.61 8.05 -7.35
N ALA A 33 6.36 8.50 -6.13
CA ALA A 33 7.29 8.32 -5.03
C ALA A 33 6.94 7.04 -4.29
N THR A 34 7.92 6.20 -3.97
CA THR A 34 7.69 4.88 -3.37
C THR A 34 8.82 4.43 -2.47
N SER A 35 8.50 3.64 -1.45
CA SER A 35 9.48 2.85 -0.68
C SER A 35 9.76 1.47 -1.32
N GLY A 36 9.04 1.08 -2.40
CA GLY A 36 9.26 -0.19 -3.11
C GLY A 36 8.01 -0.72 -3.81
N ASP A 37 7.06 -1.27 -3.07
CA ASP A 37 5.93 -2.04 -3.60
C ASP A 37 5.06 -1.31 -4.61
N THR A 38 4.72 -0.06 -4.33
CA THR A 38 3.88 0.75 -5.22
C THR A 38 4.61 1.05 -6.51
N GLY A 39 5.91 1.41 -6.44
CA GLY A 39 6.73 1.70 -7.63
C GLY A 39 6.82 0.49 -8.55
N LYS A 40 7.17 -0.67 -8.00
CA LYS A 40 7.22 -1.93 -8.77
C LYS A 40 5.89 -2.26 -9.44
N ALA A 41 4.81 -2.20 -8.68
CA ALA A 41 3.49 -2.56 -9.20
C ALA A 41 3.01 -1.56 -10.29
N ALA A 42 3.30 -0.25 -10.12
CA ALA A 42 3.01 0.76 -11.10
C ALA A 42 3.86 0.56 -12.38
N LEU A 43 5.17 0.37 -12.25
CA LEU A 43 6.04 0.10 -13.39
C LEU A 43 5.52 -1.08 -14.21
N ALA A 44 5.22 -2.22 -13.57
CA ALA A 44 4.73 -3.40 -14.26
C ALA A 44 3.37 -3.18 -14.95
N GLY A 45 2.48 -2.38 -14.35
CA GLY A 45 1.16 -2.10 -14.91
C GLY A 45 1.15 -1.09 -16.06
N TYR A 46 2.05 -0.10 -16.01
CA TYR A 46 2.12 0.97 -17.01
C TYR A 46 3.14 0.71 -18.13
N ALA A 47 4.06 -0.26 -17.97
CA ALA A 47 5.07 -0.58 -18.97
C ALA A 47 4.43 -0.95 -20.33
N GLY A 48 4.95 -0.39 -21.42
CA GLY A 48 4.52 -0.68 -22.78
C GLY A 48 3.14 -0.12 -23.16
N LEU A 49 2.49 0.69 -22.34
CA LEU A 49 1.21 1.30 -22.68
C LEU A 49 1.41 2.56 -23.53
N GLU A 50 0.74 2.61 -24.68
CA GLU A 50 0.74 3.76 -25.59
C GLU A 50 0.12 5.01 -24.94
N GLY A 51 0.72 6.16 -25.18
CA GLY A 51 0.27 7.45 -24.62
C GLY A 51 0.44 7.58 -23.10
N ILE A 52 1.26 6.71 -22.49
CA ILE A 52 1.61 6.73 -21.08
C ILE A 52 3.13 6.76 -20.92
N GLN A 53 3.61 7.54 -19.99
CA GLN A 53 4.99 7.52 -19.47
C GLN A 53 4.94 7.35 -17.96
N ILE A 54 5.90 6.67 -17.38
CA ILE A 54 5.99 6.53 -15.92
C ILE A 54 7.41 6.78 -15.44
N ALA A 55 7.55 7.63 -14.42
CA ALA A 55 8.80 7.85 -13.70
C ALA A 55 8.60 7.53 -12.22
N VAL A 56 9.48 6.69 -11.68
CA VAL A 56 9.46 6.24 -10.29
C VAL A 56 10.68 6.77 -9.57
N PHE A 57 10.45 7.36 -8.40
CA PHE A 57 11.46 7.89 -7.50
C PHE A 57 11.43 7.08 -6.20
N TYR A 58 12.56 6.46 -5.85
CA TYR A 58 12.67 5.67 -4.62
C TYR A 58 13.89 6.08 -3.81
N PRO A 59 13.87 6.01 -2.46
CA PRO A 59 15.02 6.36 -1.65
C PRO A 59 16.15 5.36 -1.86
N ASN A 60 17.36 5.86 -2.11
CA ASN A 60 18.54 5.02 -2.25
C ASN A 60 18.87 4.25 -0.96
N ALA A 61 18.58 4.87 0.19
CA ALA A 61 18.70 4.26 1.51
C ALA A 61 17.34 3.77 2.02
N GLY A 62 17.27 2.51 2.47
CA GLY A 62 16.06 1.96 3.12
C GLY A 62 15.10 1.15 2.23
N THR A 63 15.38 1.04 0.94
CA THR A 63 14.68 0.09 0.05
C THR A 63 15.44 -1.24 0.07
N SER A 64 14.75 -2.39 0.23
CA SER A 64 15.41 -3.70 0.20
C SER A 64 16.00 -4.00 -1.18
N GLU A 65 17.01 -4.90 -1.23
CA GLU A 65 17.64 -5.30 -2.49
C GLU A 65 16.61 -5.85 -3.48
N ILE A 66 15.69 -6.69 -3.01
CA ILE A 66 14.61 -7.25 -3.83
C ILE A 66 13.73 -6.15 -4.40
N GLN A 67 13.29 -5.20 -3.58
CA GLN A 67 12.41 -4.10 -4.02
C GLN A 67 13.13 -3.19 -5.02
N ARG A 68 14.41 -2.87 -4.77
CA ARG A 68 15.25 -2.09 -5.67
C ARG A 68 15.36 -2.77 -7.03
N LEU A 69 15.71 -4.06 -7.06
CA LEU A 69 15.86 -4.81 -8.30
C LEU A 69 14.53 -4.99 -9.04
N GLN A 70 13.42 -5.17 -8.34
CA GLN A 70 12.11 -5.18 -8.98
C GLN A 70 11.83 -3.92 -9.81
N MET A 71 12.34 -2.77 -9.39
CA MET A 71 12.21 -1.50 -10.13
C MET A 71 13.34 -1.32 -11.15
N ALA A 72 14.59 -1.53 -10.73
CA ALA A 72 15.76 -1.26 -11.55
C ALA A 72 15.93 -2.20 -12.77
N THR A 73 15.28 -3.36 -12.77
CA THR A 73 15.28 -4.32 -13.89
C THR A 73 14.03 -4.25 -14.77
N GLN A 74 13.10 -3.32 -14.48
CA GLN A 74 11.83 -3.20 -15.20
C GLN A 74 12.06 -2.96 -16.70
N GLN A 75 11.33 -3.70 -17.53
CA GLN A 75 11.35 -3.55 -18.99
C GLN A 75 10.30 -2.53 -19.46
N GLY A 76 10.50 -1.99 -20.65
CA GLY A 76 9.61 -1.03 -21.31
C GLY A 76 10.34 0.27 -21.69
N ASP A 77 9.94 0.89 -22.82
CA ASP A 77 10.57 2.10 -23.33
C ASP A 77 9.94 3.38 -22.76
N ASN A 78 8.78 3.23 -22.13
CA ASN A 78 8.01 4.31 -21.52
C ASN A 78 8.21 4.41 -19.98
N VAL A 79 9.20 3.71 -19.42
CA VAL A 79 9.48 3.69 -17.99
C VAL A 79 10.82 4.34 -17.66
N ALA A 80 10.86 5.07 -16.55
CA ALA A 80 12.08 5.63 -15.96
C ALA A 80 12.10 5.37 -14.45
N VAL A 81 13.28 5.11 -13.90
CA VAL A 81 13.44 4.83 -12.48
C VAL A 81 14.66 5.57 -11.95
N PHE A 82 14.49 6.32 -10.88
CA PHE A 82 15.54 7.13 -10.25
C PHE A 82 15.68 6.77 -8.77
N ALA A 83 16.89 6.44 -8.36
CA ALA A 83 17.23 6.43 -6.94
C ALA A 83 17.39 7.89 -6.47
N VAL A 84 16.84 8.23 -5.33
CA VAL A 84 16.99 9.56 -4.70
C VAL A 84 17.97 9.44 -3.55
N ASP A 85 19.00 10.27 -3.55
CA ASP A 85 20.00 10.34 -2.47
C ASP A 85 19.36 11.05 -1.24
N GLY A 86 18.50 10.33 -0.57
CA GLY A 86 17.68 10.77 0.56
C GLY A 86 16.78 9.66 1.07
N ASN A 87 15.83 10.02 1.91
CA ASN A 87 14.83 9.13 2.45
C ASN A 87 13.51 9.17 1.64
N PHE A 88 12.50 8.40 2.09
CA PHE A 88 11.20 8.36 1.41
C PHE A 88 10.47 9.72 1.43
N ASP A 89 10.59 10.48 2.51
CA ASP A 89 9.95 11.79 2.62
C ASP A 89 10.55 12.80 1.65
N ASP A 90 11.87 12.70 1.39
CA ASP A 90 12.55 13.52 0.37
C ASP A 90 12.01 13.23 -1.03
N ALA A 91 11.88 11.96 -1.38
CA ALA A 91 11.32 11.54 -2.67
C ALA A 91 9.85 11.98 -2.80
N GLN A 92 9.04 11.78 -1.76
CA GLN A 92 7.62 12.14 -1.74
C GLN A 92 7.42 13.65 -1.82
N THR A 93 8.19 14.41 -1.05
CA THR A 93 8.13 15.88 -1.05
C THR A 93 8.57 16.44 -2.39
N GLY A 94 9.63 15.88 -2.99
CA GLY A 94 10.07 16.26 -4.33
C GLY A 94 8.98 16.07 -5.39
N VAL A 95 8.35 14.89 -5.41
CA VAL A 95 7.24 14.61 -6.34
C VAL A 95 6.03 15.53 -6.08
N LYS A 96 5.66 15.77 -4.81
CA LYS A 96 4.57 16.73 -4.48
C LYS A 96 4.87 18.14 -4.97
N ARG A 97 6.11 18.60 -4.86
CA ARG A 97 6.54 19.91 -5.39
C ARG A 97 6.39 19.98 -6.91
N VAL A 98 6.74 18.91 -7.62
CA VAL A 98 6.55 18.85 -9.08
C VAL A 98 5.08 18.99 -9.46
N PHE A 99 4.16 18.33 -8.73
CA PHE A 99 2.72 18.47 -8.97
C PHE A 99 2.18 19.89 -8.68
N ALA A 100 2.79 20.60 -7.75
CA ALA A 100 2.39 21.97 -7.36
C ALA A 100 3.09 23.06 -8.22
N ASP A 101 4.08 22.70 -9.03
CA ASP A 101 4.88 23.64 -9.83
C ASP A 101 4.17 23.98 -11.14
N ALA A 102 3.64 25.21 -11.22
CA ALA A 102 2.94 25.71 -12.39
C ALA A 102 3.84 25.79 -13.66
N ASP A 103 5.14 26.07 -13.48
CA ASP A 103 6.09 26.12 -14.59
C ASP A 103 6.32 24.73 -15.18
N VAL A 104 6.43 23.72 -14.33
CA VAL A 104 6.52 22.31 -14.77
C VAL A 104 5.26 21.91 -15.53
N ALA A 105 4.09 22.24 -14.99
CA ALA A 105 2.81 21.96 -15.64
C ALA A 105 2.74 22.60 -17.04
N ALA A 106 3.10 23.88 -17.17
CA ALA A 106 3.11 24.62 -18.44
C ALA A 106 4.11 24.03 -19.46
N GLN A 107 5.33 23.68 -19.00
CA GLN A 107 6.35 23.08 -19.87
C GLN A 107 5.93 21.71 -20.41
N LEU A 108 5.27 20.89 -19.57
CA LEU A 108 4.77 19.57 -19.97
C LEU A 108 3.55 19.71 -20.89
N GLU A 109 2.64 20.63 -20.59
CA GLU A 109 1.45 20.89 -21.43
C GLU A 109 1.83 21.37 -22.82
N ALA A 110 2.85 22.25 -22.96
CA ALA A 110 3.41 22.66 -24.25
C ALA A 110 3.96 21.49 -25.08
N ARG A 111 4.32 20.39 -24.43
CA ARG A 111 4.78 19.13 -25.06
C ARG A 111 3.65 18.10 -25.24
N GLY A 112 2.41 18.48 -24.95
CA GLY A 112 1.26 17.56 -24.99
C GLY A 112 1.30 16.50 -23.88
N ILE A 113 1.89 16.80 -22.72
CA ILE A 113 2.03 15.88 -21.59
C ILE A 113 1.23 16.40 -20.41
N ARG A 114 0.48 15.54 -19.75
CA ARG A 114 -0.22 15.82 -18.48
C ARG A 114 0.28 14.90 -17.36
N LEU A 115 0.44 15.48 -16.18
CA LEU A 115 0.85 14.73 -14.99
C LEU A 115 -0.31 13.97 -14.37
N SER A 116 -0.02 12.78 -13.86
CA SER A 116 -0.90 12.02 -12.99
C SER A 116 -0.05 11.19 -12.00
N SER A 117 -0.70 10.57 -11.01
CA SER A 117 -0.05 9.77 -9.98
C SER A 117 -0.66 8.37 -9.89
N ALA A 118 0.15 7.37 -9.59
CA ALA A 118 -0.29 6.02 -9.22
C ALA A 118 -0.18 5.75 -7.71
N ASN A 119 0.04 6.76 -6.88
CA ASN A 119 0.03 6.63 -5.43
C ASN A 119 -1.39 6.35 -4.90
N SER A 120 -1.49 5.95 -3.63
CA SER A 120 -2.75 5.51 -3.01
C SER A 120 -3.87 6.54 -2.98
N ILE A 121 -3.56 7.82 -3.14
CA ILE A 121 -4.56 8.90 -3.27
C ILE A 121 -5.38 8.83 -4.57
N ASN A 122 -4.89 8.12 -5.59
CA ASN A 122 -5.63 8.01 -6.85
C ASN A 122 -6.80 7.04 -6.68
N TRP A 123 -8.02 7.53 -6.93
CA TRP A 123 -9.26 6.75 -6.86
C TRP A 123 -9.24 5.50 -7.76
N GLY A 124 -8.65 5.61 -8.96
CA GLY A 124 -8.51 4.49 -9.89
C GLY A 124 -7.67 3.34 -9.33
N ARG A 125 -6.87 3.60 -8.29
CA ARG A 125 -6.14 2.55 -7.56
C ARG A 125 -6.98 1.93 -6.46
N LEU A 126 -7.93 2.66 -5.87
CA LEU A 126 -8.78 2.16 -4.80
C LEU A 126 -9.90 1.27 -5.34
N VAL A 127 -10.57 1.70 -6.40
CA VAL A 127 -11.74 0.99 -6.98
C VAL A 127 -11.49 -0.49 -7.26
N PRO A 128 -10.37 -0.91 -7.88
CA PRO A 128 -10.13 -2.34 -8.13
C PRO A 128 -10.02 -3.18 -6.85
N GLN A 129 -9.65 -2.57 -5.72
CA GLN A 129 -9.49 -3.29 -4.45
C GLN A 129 -10.85 -3.69 -3.84
N ILE A 130 -11.94 -3.06 -4.24
CA ILE A 130 -13.30 -3.47 -3.85
C ILE A 130 -13.56 -4.93 -4.26
N VAL A 131 -13.02 -5.35 -5.39
CA VAL A 131 -13.17 -6.72 -5.91
C VAL A 131 -12.59 -7.77 -4.96
N TYR A 132 -11.55 -7.45 -4.18
CA TYR A 132 -10.94 -8.40 -3.23
C TYR A 132 -11.97 -8.90 -2.21
N TYR A 133 -12.79 -8.01 -1.67
CA TYR A 133 -13.83 -8.31 -0.69
C TYR A 133 -14.97 -9.14 -1.28
N PHE A 134 -15.48 -8.76 -2.46
CA PHE A 134 -16.47 -9.54 -3.17
C PHE A 134 -15.97 -10.93 -3.54
N TYR A 135 -14.76 -11.02 -4.10
CA TYR A 135 -14.15 -12.29 -4.47
C TYR A 135 -13.99 -13.20 -3.25
N THR A 136 -13.42 -12.69 -2.18
CA THR A 136 -13.22 -13.44 -0.94
C THR A 136 -14.54 -13.93 -0.36
N TYR A 137 -15.52 -13.05 -0.27
CA TYR A 137 -16.87 -13.40 0.23
C TYR A 137 -17.51 -14.53 -0.58
N PHE A 138 -17.48 -14.41 -1.90
CA PHE A 138 -18.06 -15.42 -2.78
C PHE A 138 -17.32 -16.75 -2.70
N ARG A 139 -16.00 -16.72 -2.58
CA ARG A 139 -15.21 -17.96 -2.40
C ARG A 139 -15.53 -18.66 -1.09
N LEU A 140 -15.67 -17.94 0.01
CA LEU A 140 -16.05 -18.52 1.30
C LEU A 140 -17.42 -19.19 1.24
N ALA A 141 -18.40 -18.53 0.62
CA ALA A 141 -19.74 -19.07 0.44
C ALA A 141 -19.76 -20.28 -0.53
N GLU A 142 -19.02 -20.19 -1.64
CA GLU A 142 -18.94 -21.26 -2.65
C GLU A 142 -18.26 -22.53 -2.10
N THR A 143 -17.23 -22.37 -1.25
CA THR A 143 -16.54 -23.49 -0.61
C THR A 143 -17.26 -24.07 0.60
N GLY A 144 -18.40 -23.47 0.99
CA GLY A 144 -19.18 -23.89 2.16
C GLY A 144 -18.54 -23.52 3.50
N ALA A 145 -17.52 -22.66 3.50
CA ALA A 145 -16.90 -22.15 4.73
C ALA A 145 -17.85 -21.25 5.54
N MET A 146 -18.87 -20.70 4.88
CA MET A 146 -19.94 -19.93 5.49
C MET A 146 -21.23 -19.99 4.67
N ALA A 147 -22.36 -19.61 5.26
CA ALA A 147 -23.63 -19.50 4.55
C ALA A 147 -23.75 -18.18 3.76
N TRP A 148 -24.46 -18.21 2.64
CA TRP A 148 -24.81 -16.99 1.90
C TRP A 148 -25.61 -16.02 2.78
N GLY A 149 -25.24 -14.74 2.73
CA GLY A 149 -25.89 -13.68 3.56
C GLY A 149 -25.30 -13.57 4.96
N GLN A 150 -24.48 -14.51 5.42
CA GLN A 150 -23.79 -14.41 6.70
C GLN A 150 -22.78 -13.28 6.68
N PRO A 151 -22.75 -12.38 7.69
CA PRO A 151 -21.75 -11.34 7.79
C PRO A 151 -20.34 -11.91 8.01
N VAL A 152 -19.34 -11.28 7.40
CA VAL A 152 -17.91 -11.62 7.54
C VAL A 152 -17.14 -10.40 8.00
N ASP A 153 -16.32 -10.57 9.02
CA ASP A 153 -15.38 -9.55 9.50
C ASP A 153 -14.09 -9.65 8.67
N PHE A 154 -13.45 -8.50 8.38
CA PHE A 154 -12.19 -8.43 7.67
C PHE A 154 -11.15 -7.67 8.49
N CYS A 155 -10.03 -8.31 8.80
CA CYS A 155 -8.87 -7.67 9.41
C CYS A 155 -7.85 -7.30 8.31
N VAL A 156 -7.50 -6.03 8.23
CA VAL A 156 -6.75 -5.47 7.11
C VAL A 156 -5.48 -4.79 7.62
N PRO A 157 -4.27 -5.25 7.20
CA PRO A 157 -3.03 -4.51 7.46
C PRO A 157 -3.13 -3.13 6.83
N THR A 158 -3.07 -2.09 7.66
CA THR A 158 -3.48 -0.75 7.22
C THR A 158 -2.41 0.31 7.49
N GLY A 159 -2.02 1.04 6.44
CA GLY A 159 -1.26 2.28 6.52
C GLY A 159 -2.07 3.41 5.87
N ASN A 160 -2.02 3.52 4.54
CA ASN A 160 -2.70 4.58 3.77
C ASN A 160 -4.22 4.45 3.67
N PHE A 161 -4.84 3.56 4.39
CA PHE A 161 -6.30 3.35 4.48
C PHE A 161 -7.00 3.01 3.15
N GLY A 162 -6.25 2.61 2.12
CA GLY A 162 -6.80 2.35 0.79
C GLY A 162 -7.57 1.03 0.74
N ASP A 163 -6.96 -0.06 1.16
CA ASP A 163 -7.54 -1.39 1.10
C ASP A 163 -8.77 -1.50 2.02
N ILE A 164 -8.64 -1.12 3.28
CA ILE A 164 -9.76 -1.18 4.23
C ILE A 164 -10.93 -0.26 3.82
N LEU A 165 -10.66 0.88 3.19
CA LEU A 165 -11.68 1.75 2.63
C LEU A 165 -12.41 1.09 1.45
N ALA A 166 -11.71 0.28 0.65
CA ALA A 166 -12.34 -0.53 -0.39
C ALA A 166 -13.32 -1.56 0.22
N GLY A 167 -12.98 -2.14 1.38
CA GLY A 167 -13.90 -2.96 2.18
C GLY A 167 -15.13 -2.19 2.66
N TYR A 168 -14.94 -0.95 3.09
CA TYR A 168 -16.06 -0.08 3.46
C TYR A 168 -16.97 0.22 2.25
N TYR A 169 -16.41 0.44 1.07
CA TYR A 169 -17.23 0.59 -0.14
C TYR A 169 -17.96 -0.70 -0.50
N ALA A 170 -17.30 -1.87 -0.38
CA ALA A 170 -17.98 -3.15 -0.60
C ALA A 170 -19.18 -3.33 0.34
N LYS A 171 -19.03 -2.99 1.64
CA LYS A 171 -20.13 -2.96 2.62
C LYS A 171 -21.26 -2.02 2.17
N ARG A 172 -20.94 -0.81 1.74
CA ARG A 172 -21.93 0.16 1.24
C ARG A 172 -22.60 -0.25 -0.07
N MET A 173 -21.95 -1.11 -0.86
CA MET A 173 -22.53 -1.72 -2.06
C MET A 173 -23.45 -2.90 -1.75
N GLY A 174 -23.59 -3.29 -0.48
CA GLY A 174 -24.50 -4.34 -0.03
C GLY A 174 -23.83 -5.70 0.23
N LEU A 175 -22.48 -5.80 0.15
CA LEU A 175 -21.80 -7.02 0.57
C LEU A 175 -21.97 -7.19 2.08
N PRO A 176 -22.33 -8.40 2.59
CA PRO A 176 -22.49 -8.66 4.01
C PRO A 176 -21.15 -8.62 4.76
N VAL A 177 -20.59 -7.43 4.88
CA VAL A 177 -19.39 -7.16 5.68
C VAL A 177 -19.84 -6.81 7.10
N GLY A 178 -19.37 -7.55 8.08
CA GLY A 178 -19.56 -7.24 9.51
C GLY A 178 -18.72 -6.04 9.91
N ARG A 179 -17.62 -6.28 10.61
CA ARG A 179 -16.64 -5.26 10.99
C ARG A 179 -15.44 -5.25 10.05
N LEU A 180 -14.88 -4.08 9.86
CA LEU A 180 -13.58 -3.86 9.23
C LEU A 180 -12.56 -3.54 10.32
N VAL A 181 -11.63 -4.44 10.59
CA VAL A 181 -10.63 -4.28 11.65
C VAL A 181 -9.38 -3.67 11.05
N CYS A 182 -9.06 -2.45 11.46
CA CYS A 182 -7.85 -1.73 11.07
C CYS A 182 -6.68 -2.22 11.90
N ALA A 183 -5.78 -2.99 11.29
CA ALA A 183 -4.56 -3.47 11.93
C ALA A 183 -3.40 -2.51 11.63
N SER A 184 -2.80 -1.93 12.65
CA SER A 184 -1.64 -1.04 12.56
C SER A 184 -0.38 -1.73 13.09
N ASN A 185 0.80 -1.29 12.63
CA ASN A 185 2.05 -1.59 13.32
C ASN A 185 2.32 -0.55 14.44
N GLU A 186 3.56 -0.42 14.90
CA GLU A 186 3.94 0.56 15.95
C GLU A 186 3.58 2.01 15.56
N ASN A 187 3.47 2.32 14.27
CA ASN A 187 2.94 3.59 13.77
C ASN A 187 1.40 3.59 13.85
N ASN A 188 0.85 3.47 15.03
CA ASN A 188 -0.54 3.14 15.31
C ASN A 188 -1.51 4.33 15.37
N VAL A 189 -1.23 5.40 14.62
CA VAL A 189 -2.06 6.61 14.58
C VAL A 189 -3.53 6.33 14.23
N LEU A 190 -3.79 5.37 13.35
CA LEU A 190 -5.14 4.97 12.95
C LEU A 190 -5.87 4.25 14.09
N THR A 191 -5.18 3.40 14.83
CA THR A 191 -5.74 2.72 16.00
C THR A 191 -6.18 3.72 17.06
N ASP A 192 -5.33 4.69 17.39
CA ASP A 192 -5.68 5.75 18.34
C ASP A 192 -6.83 6.60 17.83
N PHE A 193 -6.83 6.96 16.55
CA PHE A 193 -7.90 7.72 15.92
C PHE A 193 -9.25 7.01 16.03
N ILE A 194 -9.33 5.73 15.67
CA ILE A 194 -10.58 4.95 15.71
C ILE A 194 -11.08 4.80 17.15
N ARG A 195 -10.17 4.70 18.13
CA ARG A 195 -10.53 4.60 19.55
C ARG A 195 -11.02 5.92 20.14
N THR A 196 -10.37 7.02 19.79
CA THR A 196 -10.52 8.29 20.51
C THR A 196 -11.16 9.42 19.71
N GLY A 197 -11.23 9.29 18.38
CA GLY A 197 -11.62 10.36 17.47
C GLY A 197 -10.54 11.42 17.25
N THR A 198 -9.37 11.29 17.90
CA THR A 198 -8.25 12.21 17.74
C THR A 198 -7.18 11.60 16.84
N TYR A 199 -6.90 12.25 15.72
CA TYR A 199 -5.78 11.95 14.85
C TYR A 199 -4.61 12.85 15.22
N ASP A 200 -3.51 12.27 15.71
CA ASP A 200 -2.31 13.02 16.10
C ASP A 200 -1.07 12.44 15.43
N ALA A 201 -0.57 13.15 14.40
CA ALA A 201 0.63 12.79 13.65
C ALA A 201 1.94 13.27 14.33
N ARG A 202 1.86 13.99 15.45
CA ARG A 202 3.01 14.53 16.22
C ARG A 202 3.57 13.48 17.16
N ARG A 203 4.05 12.39 16.60
CA ARG A 203 4.63 11.26 17.32
C ARG A 203 5.92 10.80 16.66
N ALA A 204 6.71 9.99 17.36
CA ALA A 204 7.88 9.37 16.79
C ALA A 204 7.47 8.49 15.60
N PHE A 205 8.30 8.50 14.55
CA PHE A 205 8.20 7.57 13.44
C PHE A 205 9.03 6.33 13.75
N HIS A 206 8.41 5.17 13.67
CA HIS A 206 9.06 3.88 13.88
C HIS A 206 9.32 3.20 12.53
N LYS A 207 10.58 2.82 12.28
CA LYS A 207 10.92 1.98 11.14
C LYS A 207 10.75 0.53 11.56
N THR A 208 9.79 -0.16 10.97
CA THR A 208 9.39 -1.52 11.37
C THR A 208 9.70 -2.57 10.31
N ALA A 209 9.49 -3.84 10.65
CA ALA A 209 9.55 -4.97 9.72
C ALA A 209 8.39 -4.98 8.70
N SER A 210 7.35 -4.13 8.88
CA SER A 210 6.20 -3.99 7.98
C SER A 210 6.16 -2.61 7.30
N PRO A 211 7.15 -2.25 6.46
CA PRO A 211 7.42 -0.88 6.03
C PRO A 211 6.31 -0.23 5.19
N SER A 212 5.42 -1.01 4.58
CA SER A 212 4.28 -0.44 3.85
C SER A 212 3.21 0.18 4.77
N MET A 213 3.30 -0.10 6.07
CA MET A 213 2.43 0.45 7.11
C MET A 213 3.12 1.59 7.91
N ASP A 214 4.41 1.85 7.66
CA ASP A 214 5.18 2.92 8.31
C ASP A 214 4.73 4.28 7.78
N ILE A 215 3.64 4.79 8.34
CA ILE A 215 3.10 6.11 7.97
C ILE A 215 2.56 6.83 9.22
N LEU A 216 2.65 8.15 9.22
CA LEU A 216 2.01 9.01 10.21
C LEU A 216 0.84 9.81 9.63
N ILE A 217 0.73 9.93 8.30
CA ILE A 217 -0.39 10.58 7.61
C ILE A 217 -1.01 9.61 6.62
N SER A 218 -2.24 9.19 6.91
CA SER A 218 -2.99 8.22 6.11
C SER A 218 -3.77 8.92 5.00
N SER A 219 -3.40 8.65 3.75
CA SER A 219 -3.84 9.44 2.59
C SER A 219 -5.30 9.23 2.15
N ASN A 220 -5.99 8.19 2.62
CA ASN A 220 -7.38 7.93 2.23
C ASN A 220 -8.39 8.05 3.38
N LEU A 221 -7.94 8.31 4.61
CA LEU A 221 -8.83 8.45 5.75
C LEU A 221 -9.83 9.61 5.56
N GLU A 222 -9.41 10.71 4.93
CA GLU A 222 -10.28 11.86 4.61
C GLU A 222 -11.51 11.46 3.79
N ARG A 223 -11.41 10.42 2.95
CA ARG A 223 -12.54 9.89 2.17
C ARG A 223 -13.57 9.21 3.08
N LEU A 224 -13.11 8.43 4.07
CA LEU A 224 -14.00 7.89 5.08
C LEU A 224 -14.70 9.02 5.85
N LEU A 225 -13.93 10.02 6.31
CA LEU A 225 -14.46 11.16 7.05
C LEU A 225 -15.56 11.88 6.27
N TYR A 226 -15.38 12.06 4.96
CA TYR A 226 -16.42 12.64 4.11
C TYR A 226 -17.70 11.79 4.10
N HIS A 227 -17.57 10.48 3.93
CA HIS A 227 -18.71 9.59 3.87
C HIS A 227 -19.50 9.48 5.18
N VAL A 228 -18.80 9.47 6.32
CA VAL A 228 -19.45 9.30 7.63
C VAL A 228 -19.96 10.62 8.19
N SER A 229 -19.34 11.76 7.87
CA SER A 229 -19.81 13.08 8.32
C SER A 229 -20.83 13.71 7.37
N GLY A 230 -20.82 13.33 6.09
CA GLY A 230 -21.64 13.95 5.05
C GLY A 230 -21.31 15.42 4.77
N SER A 231 -20.16 15.95 5.25
CA SER A 231 -19.81 17.37 5.18
C SER A 231 -18.40 17.60 4.67
N ALA A 232 -18.29 18.22 3.50
CA ALA A 232 -17.02 18.67 2.94
C ALA A 232 -16.36 19.74 3.82
N GLU A 233 -17.15 20.60 4.46
CA GLU A 233 -16.67 21.67 5.34
C GLU A 233 -15.99 21.10 6.59
N LYS A 234 -16.59 20.10 7.24
CA LYS A 234 -15.96 19.41 8.38
C LYS A 234 -14.63 18.80 7.97
N VAL A 235 -14.61 18.08 6.84
CA VAL A 235 -13.38 17.44 6.35
C VAL A 235 -12.31 18.48 6.04
N ALA A 236 -12.65 19.58 5.34
CA ALA A 236 -11.71 20.67 5.07
C ALA A 236 -11.17 21.28 6.37
N GLY A 237 -12.02 21.47 7.38
CA GLY A 237 -11.61 21.96 8.70
C GLY A 237 -10.61 21.01 9.39
N TRP A 238 -10.89 19.71 9.44
CA TRP A 238 -9.99 18.70 10.03
C TRP A 238 -8.67 18.58 9.29
N MET A 239 -8.69 18.60 7.94
CA MET A 239 -7.47 18.57 7.13
C MET A 239 -6.65 19.86 7.30
N GLY A 240 -7.32 21.02 7.44
CA GLY A 240 -6.67 22.28 7.78
C GLY A 240 -5.97 22.24 9.15
N GLN A 241 -6.63 21.70 10.17
CA GLN A 241 -6.01 21.48 11.49
C GLN A 241 -4.82 20.52 11.42
N LEU A 242 -4.96 19.40 10.67
CA LEU A 242 -3.86 18.46 10.47
C LEU A 242 -2.64 19.15 9.84
N ALA A 243 -2.87 19.99 8.83
CA ALA A 243 -1.79 20.71 8.14
C ALA A 243 -1.12 21.76 9.04
N ALA A 244 -1.90 22.48 9.85
CA ALA A 244 -1.42 23.58 10.69
C ALA A 244 -0.83 23.09 12.03
N GLU A 245 -1.47 22.11 12.66
CA GLU A 245 -1.19 21.69 14.03
C GLU A 245 -0.65 20.27 14.15
N GLY A 246 -0.66 19.49 13.05
CA GLY A 246 -0.29 18.07 13.04
C GLY A 246 -1.34 17.14 13.68
N ARG A 247 -2.53 17.67 14.05
CA ARG A 247 -3.61 16.89 14.66
C ARG A 247 -4.98 17.48 14.38
N TYR A 248 -6.01 16.65 14.55
CA TYR A 248 -7.42 17.06 14.62
C TYR A 248 -8.23 16.10 15.49
N THR A 249 -9.43 16.52 15.88
CA THR A 249 -10.40 15.66 16.59
C THR A 249 -11.75 15.77 15.90
N VAL A 250 -12.37 14.62 15.58
CA VAL A 250 -13.73 14.58 15.03
C VAL A 250 -14.77 14.71 16.13
N ASP A 251 -15.97 15.16 15.79
CA ASP A 251 -17.07 15.21 16.74
C ASP A 251 -17.55 13.81 17.15
N ALA A 252 -18.19 13.70 18.32
CA ALA A 252 -18.65 12.43 18.88
C ALA A 252 -19.62 11.67 17.98
N GLY A 253 -20.47 12.35 17.22
CA GLY A 253 -21.38 11.72 16.28
C GLY A 253 -20.62 11.06 15.11
N THR A 254 -19.64 11.75 14.56
CA THR A 254 -18.77 11.19 13.51
C THR A 254 -17.98 9.99 14.03
N LEU A 255 -17.43 10.07 15.25
CA LEU A 255 -16.72 8.94 15.89
C LEU A 255 -17.62 7.73 16.06
N ALA A 256 -18.83 7.91 16.56
CA ALA A 256 -19.78 6.81 16.78
C ALA A 256 -20.06 6.04 15.46
N VAL A 257 -20.30 6.76 14.35
CA VAL A 257 -20.52 6.14 13.03
C VAL A 257 -19.29 5.37 12.54
N ILE A 258 -18.07 5.88 12.81
CA ILE A 258 -16.84 5.14 12.49
C ILE A 258 -16.80 3.83 13.27
N GLN A 259 -17.04 3.88 14.58
CA GLN A 259 -16.95 2.73 15.48
C GLN A 259 -18.03 1.66 15.24
N GLU A 260 -19.16 2.00 14.63
CA GLU A 260 -20.14 1.02 14.16
C GLU A 260 -19.60 0.06 13.11
N SER A 261 -18.70 0.54 12.26
CA SER A 261 -18.17 -0.23 11.12
C SER A 261 -16.74 -0.71 11.30
N PHE A 262 -15.96 -0.01 12.12
CA PHE A 262 -14.53 -0.27 12.27
C PHE A 262 -14.14 -0.70 13.68
N GLY A 263 -13.42 -1.83 13.75
CA GLY A 263 -12.56 -2.19 14.87
C GLY A 263 -11.11 -1.78 14.61
N CYS A 264 -10.26 -1.87 15.62
CA CYS A 264 -8.84 -1.54 15.46
C CYS A 264 -7.96 -2.20 16.51
N GLY A 265 -6.71 -2.41 16.15
CA GLY A 265 -5.65 -2.86 17.02
C GLY A 265 -4.28 -2.58 16.41
N TRP A 266 -3.23 -2.93 17.13
CA TRP A 266 -1.86 -2.81 16.62
C TRP A 266 -0.97 -3.89 17.22
N ALA A 267 0.14 -4.17 16.53
CA ALA A 267 1.17 -5.07 17.01
C ALA A 267 2.56 -4.48 16.71
N ASP A 268 3.51 -4.74 17.60
CA ASP A 268 4.92 -4.45 17.40
C ASP A 268 5.63 -5.54 16.57
N ASP A 269 6.91 -5.30 16.25
CA ASP A 269 7.70 -6.25 15.45
C ASP A 269 7.91 -7.60 16.17
N ALA A 270 7.99 -7.62 17.50
CA ALA A 270 8.15 -8.85 18.27
C ALA A 270 6.88 -9.71 18.22
N GLN A 271 5.73 -9.10 18.38
CA GLN A 271 4.43 -9.75 18.23
C GLN A 271 4.19 -10.23 16.79
N GLY A 272 4.57 -9.43 15.79
CA GLY A 272 4.52 -9.83 14.39
C GLY A 272 5.42 -11.04 14.09
N ALA A 273 6.63 -11.07 14.63
CA ALA A 273 7.54 -12.22 14.48
C ALA A 273 7.01 -13.49 15.17
N GLU A 274 6.38 -13.35 16.33
CA GLU A 274 5.71 -14.46 17.01
C GLU A 274 4.57 -15.03 16.16
N GLU A 275 3.76 -14.16 15.55
CA GLU A 275 2.67 -14.60 14.67
C GLU A 275 3.18 -15.33 13.42
N ILE A 276 4.24 -14.86 12.77
CA ILE A 276 4.85 -15.58 11.63
C ILE A 276 5.19 -17.01 12.04
N ARG A 277 5.85 -17.20 13.18
CA ARG A 277 6.23 -18.51 13.69
C ARG A 277 5.00 -19.35 14.03
N THR A 278 4.06 -18.79 14.79
CA THR A 278 2.84 -19.49 15.23
C THR A 278 2.02 -19.97 14.02
N ARG A 279 1.77 -19.10 13.04
CA ARG A 279 1.01 -19.48 11.83
C ARG A 279 1.74 -20.54 11.00
N PHE A 280 3.06 -20.44 10.91
CA PHE A 280 3.82 -21.46 10.19
C PHE A 280 3.82 -22.83 10.90
N GLU A 281 4.02 -22.86 12.24
CA GLU A 281 4.10 -24.10 13.03
C GLU A 281 2.73 -24.77 13.22
N GLN A 282 1.68 -23.97 13.47
CA GLN A 282 0.35 -24.51 13.81
C GLN A 282 -0.58 -24.63 12.61
N ASP A 283 -0.60 -23.62 11.74
CA ASP A 283 -1.53 -23.54 10.62
C ASP A 283 -0.88 -23.94 9.29
N HIS A 284 0.43 -24.23 9.27
CA HIS A 284 1.23 -24.48 8.06
C HIS A 284 1.12 -23.34 7.02
N TYR A 285 0.94 -22.13 7.51
CA TYR A 285 0.79 -20.93 6.68
C TYR A 285 1.95 -19.96 6.90
N LEU A 286 2.77 -19.76 5.85
CA LEU A 286 3.85 -18.80 5.86
C LEU A 286 3.32 -17.43 5.43
N CYS A 287 3.23 -16.49 6.36
CA CYS A 287 2.79 -15.11 6.08
C CYS A 287 3.97 -14.13 6.02
N ASP A 288 3.72 -12.98 5.40
CA ASP A 288 4.62 -11.82 5.42
C ASP A 288 4.44 -10.99 6.70
N THR A 289 5.37 -10.08 6.94
CA THR A 289 5.41 -9.24 8.13
C THR A 289 4.19 -8.33 8.32
N HIS A 290 3.55 -7.86 7.23
CA HIS A 290 2.34 -7.04 7.30
C HIS A 290 1.12 -7.88 7.65
N THR A 291 0.99 -9.05 7.00
CA THR A 291 -0.09 -10.00 7.28
C THR A 291 -0.01 -10.53 8.71
N ALA A 292 1.20 -10.70 9.25
CA ALA A 292 1.41 -11.10 10.64
C ALA A 292 0.83 -10.09 11.66
N VAL A 293 1.03 -8.80 11.43
CA VAL A 293 0.38 -7.75 12.23
C VAL A 293 -1.14 -7.91 12.23
N ALA A 294 -1.73 -8.19 11.06
CA ALA A 294 -3.18 -8.38 10.97
C ALA A 294 -3.66 -9.67 11.63
N PHE A 295 -2.89 -10.76 11.62
CA PHE A 295 -3.22 -11.97 12.38
C PHE A 295 -3.27 -11.68 13.87
N ARG A 296 -2.27 -11.01 14.42
CA ARG A 296 -2.25 -10.64 15.85
C ARG A 296 -3.47 -9.81 16.22
N VAL A 297 -3.78 -8.78 15.44
CA VAL A 297 -4.92 -7.91 15.70
C VAL A 297 -6.24 -8.66 15.51
N ALA A 298 -6.33 -9.56 14.53
CA ALA A 298 -7.52 -10.37 14.30
C ALA A 298 -7.83 -11.27 15.51
N ASP A 299 -6.82 -11.91 16.10
CA ASP A 299 -7.00 -12.76 17.28
C ASP A 299 -7.52 -11.96 18.49
N ASP A 300 -7.03 -10.74 18.69
CA ASP A 300 -7.49 -9.84 19.74
C ASP A 300 -8.91 -9.28 19.49
N CYS A 301 -9.34 -9.21 18.23
CA CYS A 301 -10.62 -8.63 17.80
C CYS A 301 -11.69 -9.66 17.40
N ARG A 302 -11.39 -10.96 17.49
CA ARG A 302 -12.28 -12.04 17.05
C ARG A 302 -13.61 -11.99 17.80
N GLY A 303 -14.71 -12.10 17.05
CA GLY A 303 -16.07 -12.21 17.56
C GLY A 303 -16.76 -13.47 17.03
N ASP A 304 -18.08 -13.47 16.98
CA ASP A 304 -18.88 -14.61 16.51
C ASP A 304 -18.88 -14.76 14.99
N ALA A 305 -18.64 -13.67 14.25
CA ALA A 305 -18.58 -13.71 12.79
C ALA A 305 -17.26 -14.33 12.30
N PRO A 306 -17.26 -15.05 11.16
CA PRO A 306 -16.03 -15.46 10.51
C PRO A 306 -15.11 -14.26 10.26
N MET A 307 -13.83 -14.40 10.63
CA MET A 307 -12.81 -13.37 10.44
C MET A 307 -11.89 -13.73 9.28
N VAL A 308 -11.81 -12.86 8.29
CA VAL A 308 -10.83 -12.94 7.21
C VAL A 308 -9.67 -12.02 7.48
N VAL A 309 -8.45 -12.53 7.42
CA VAL A 309 -7.23 -11.73 7.44
C VAL A 309 -6.79 -11.48 6.00
N MET A 310 -6.66 -10.21 5.61
CA MET A 310 -6.22 -9.84 4.27
C MET A 310 -4.71 -10.04 4.14
N SER A 311 -4.29 -11.00 3.32
CA SER A 311 -2.88 -11.25 3.01
C SER A 311 -2.39 -10.27 1.95
N THR A 312 -1.40 -9.45 2.27
CA THR A 312 -1.05 -8.28 1.47
C THR A 312 0.25 -8.39 0.70
N ALA A 313 1.14 -9.33 1.05
CA ALA A 313 2.40 -9.51 0.35
C ALA A 313 2.90 -10.97 0.42
N SER A 314 3.85 -11.30 -0.45
CA SER A 314 4.59 -12.57 -0.35
C SER A 314 5.63 -12.47 0.77
N PRO A 315 5.79 -13.48 1.63
CA PRO A 315 6.83 -13.54 2.66
C PRO A 315 8.24 -13.43 2.06
N PHE A 316 8.44 -13.88 0.84
CA PHE A 316 9.70 -13.80 0.11
C PHE A 316 10.11 -12.38 -0.34
N LYS A 317 9.29 -11.38 -0.09
CA LYS A 317 9.70 -9.96 -0.25
C LYS A 317 10.44 -9.41 0.97
N PHE A 318 10.29 -10.07 2.10
CA PHE A 318 10.90 -9.72 3.39
C PHE A 318 11.61 -10.96 3.97
N PRO A 319 12.44 -11.67 3.17
CA PRO A 319 12.92 -12.99 3.53
C PRO A 319 13.78 -13.00 4.80
N ARG A 320 14.53 -11.92 5.04
CA ARG A 320 15.39 -11.79 6.23
C ARG A 320 14.58 -11.68 7.52
N ASP A 321 13.49 -10.88 7.51
CA ASP A 321 12.65 -10.69 8.69
C ASP A 321 11.81 -11.92 8.96
N VAL A 322 11.26 -12.54 7.91
CA VAL A 322 10.50 -13.80 8.02
C VAL A 322 11.42 -14.94 8.50
N LEU A 323 12.63 -15.07 7.96
CA LEU A 323 13.59 -16.09 8.37
C LEU A 323 14.02 -15.90 9.83
N ARG A 324 14.25 -14.66 10.26
CA ARG A 324 14.55 -14.30 11.66
C ARG A 324 13.41 -14.70 12.59
N ALA A 325 12.17 -14.41 12.22
CA ALA A 325 10.97 -14.78 12.97
C ALA A 325 10.86 -16.29 13.18
N LEU A 326 11.28 -17.09 12.18
CA LEU A 326 11.32 -18.55 12.25
C LEU A 326 12.56 -19.11 12.98
N GLY A 327 13.43 -18.25 13.57
CA GLY A 327 14.64 -18.68 14.26
C GLY A 327 15.71 -19.27 13.32
N GLY A 328 15.78 -18.81 12.07
CA GLY A 328 16.82 -19.20 11.12
C GLY A 328 18.02 -18.24 11.17
N ASP A 329 19.17 -18.74 10.71
CA ASP A 329 20.34 -17.90 10.45
C ASP A 329 20.03 -16.96 9.29
N VAL A 330 20.28 -15.66 9.48
CA VAL A 330 19.86 -14.62 8.53
C VAL A 330 21.06 -14.16 7.72
N PRO A 331 21.18 -14.55 6.43
CA PRO A 331 22.22 -14.04 5.54
C PRO A 331 22.15 -12.53 5.32
N GLU A 332 23.26 -11.92 4.86
CA GLU A 332 23.29 -10.50 4.52
C GLU A 332 22.51 -10.20 3.22
N SER A 333 22.63 -11.08 2.23
CA SER A 333 21.91 -10.97 0.95
C SER A 333 20.45 -11.39 1.10
N ASP A 334 19.53 -10.58 0.55
CA ASP A 334 18.10 -10.92 0.48
C ASP A 334 17.85 -12.20 -0.34
N PHE A 335 18.66 -12.48 -1.36
CA PHE A 335 18.54 -13.71 -2.18
C PHE A 335 18.99 -14.96 -1.43
N ASP A 336 20.09 -14.88 -0.69
CA ASP A 336 20.54 -16.01 0.13
C ASP A 336 19.55 -16.27 1.28
N ALA A 337 18.94 -15.21 1.84
CA ALA A 337 17.87 -15.34 2.80
C ALA A 337 16.60 -15.96 2.17
N MET A 338 16.30 -15.67 0.91
CA MET A 338 15.19 -16.28 0.15
C MET A 338 15.44 -17.79 -0.06
N ASP A 339 16.67 -18.18 -0.42
CA ASP A 339 17.07 -19.58 -0.59
C ASP A 339 17.02 -20.32 0.76
N ALA A 340 17.51 -19.71 1.85
CA ALA A 340 17.46 -20.24 3.20
C ALA A 340 16.01 -20.39 3.70
N LEU A 341 15.13 -19.41 3.40
CA LEU A 341 13.71 -19.47 3.75
C LEU A 341 13.02 -20.64 3.00
N THR A 342 13.32 -20.81 1.71
CA THR A 342 12.84 -21.95 0.91
C THR A 342 13.29 -23.28 1.53
N ALA A 343 14.55 -23.40 1.87
CA ALA A 343 15.10 -24.62 2.48
C ALA A 343 14.46 -24.94 3.85
N LYS A 344 14.22 -23.90 4.67
CA LYS A 344 13.64 -24.06 6.00
C LYS A 344 12.15 -24.39 5.98
N THR A 345 11.39 -23.82 5.04
CA THR A 345 9.93 -23.91 5.05
C THR A 345 9.36 -24.90 4.02
N GLY A 346 10.13 -25.27 2.99
CA GLY A 346 9.63 -26.00 1.82
C GLY A 346 8.77 -25.16 0.87
N CYS A 347 8.45 -23.91 1.23
CA CYS A 347 7.71 -23.00 0.37
C CYS A 347 8.62 -22.47 -0.75
N GLN A 348 8.07 -22.32 -1.96
CA GLN A 348 8.84 -21.84 -3.10
C GLN A 348 8.71 -20.31 -3.24
N ALA A 349 9.84 -19.65 -3.47
CA ALA A 349 9.81 -18.24 -3.84
C ALA A 349 9.07 -18.05 -5.16
N PRO A 350 8.20 -17.03 -5.29
CA PRO A 350 7.59 -16.70 -6.57
C PRO A 350 8.64 -16.48 -7.66
N ALA A 351 8.44 -17.06 -8.85
CA ALA A 351 9.39 -16.96 -9.97
C ALA A 351 9.75 -15.51 -10.29
N ALA A 352 8.78 -14.58 -10.20
CA ALA A 352 8.98 -13.16 -10.41
C ALA A 352 9.97 -12.50 -9.42
N LEU A 353 10.23 -13.13 -8.26
CA LEU A 353 11.24 -12.69 -7.29
C LEU A 353 12.57 -13.41 -7.50
N ALA A 354 12.54 -14.73 -7.70
CA ALA A 354 13.74 -15.53 -7.89
C ALA A 354 14.54 -15.11 -9.14
N GLU A 355 13.84 -14.80 -10.24
CA GLU A 355 14.46 -14.36 -11.50
C GLU A 355 15.21 -13.01 -11.40
N LEU A 356 14.92 -12.19 -10.39
CA LEU A 356 15.59 -10.89 -10.22
C LEU A 356 17.11 -11.03 -10.05
N LYS A 357 17.56 -12.14 -9.50
CA LYS A 357 18.99 -12.45 -9.31
C LYS A 357 19.79 -12.40 -10.61
N THR A 358 19.15 -12.72 -11.74
CA THR A 358 19.78 -12.82 -13.05
C THR A 358 19.32 -11.76 -14.05
N ARG A 359 18.33 -10.93 -13.70
CA ARG A 359 17.82 -9.90 -14.60
C ARG A 359 18.83 -8.75 -14.75
N PRO A 360 19.05 -8.25 -15.97
CA PRO A 360 19.95 -7.11 -16.19
C PRO A 360 19.37 -5.84 -15.54
N VAL A 361 20.19 -5.16 -14.76
CA VAL A 361 19.86 -3.86 -14.18
C VAL A 361 19.88 -2.81 -15.29
N ARG A 362 18.78 -2.11 -15.50
CA ARG A 362 18.62 -1.06 -16.53
C ARG A 362 18.76 0.35 -15.97
N PHE A 363 18.32 0.56 -14.74
CA PHE A 363 18.26 1.88 -14.13
C PHE A 363 19.22 1.95 -12.95
N THR A 364 20.27 2.75 -13.09
CA THR A 364 21.34 2.92 -12.11
C THR A 364 21.52 4.38 -11.69
N GLU A 365 20.72 5.30 -12.26
CA GLU A 365 20.86 6.72 -11.99
C GLU A 365 20.42 7.06 -10.56
N THR A 366 21.29 7.70 -9.81
CA THR A 366 20.99 8.29 -8.50
C THR A 366 21.00 9.81 -8.66
N ILE A 367 19.94 10.46 -8.15
CA ILE A 367 19.76 11.89 -8.22
C ILE A 367 19.63 12.51 -6.83
N ALA A 368 20.05 13.76 -6.67
CA ALA A 368 19.78 14.53 -5.47
C ALA A 368 18.26 14.86 -5.37
N PRO A 369 17.69 15.04 -4.16
CA PRO A 369 16.28 15.40 -4.00
C PRO A 369 15.84 16.64 -4.80
N GLY A 370 16.73 17.63 -4.94
CA GLY A 370 16.49 18.83 -5.74
C GLY A 370 16.40 18.59 -7.25
N ALA A 371 16.93 17.49 -7.76
CA ALA A 371 16.93 17.13 -9.18
C ALA A 371 15.67 16.38 -9.64
N ILE A 372 14.74 16.07 -8.74
CA ILE A 372 13.47 15.37 -9.06
C ILE A 372 12.67 16.19 -10.08
N ARG A 373 12.68 17.52 -9.97
CA ARG A 373 12.01 18.43 -10.93
C ARG A 373 12.53 18.20 -12.36
N ASP A 374 13.82 18.22 -12.52
CA ASP A 374 14.44 18.08 -13.85
C ASP A 374 14.27 16.66 -14.41
N ALA A 375 14.37 15.65 -13.56
CA ALA A 375 14.09 14.26 -13.92
C ALA A 375 12.62 14.06 -14.35
N ALA A 376 11.67 14.76 -13.75
CA ALA A 376 10.26 14.71 -14.11
C ALA A 376 9.98 15.41 -15.46
N LEU A 377 10.85 16.30 -15.92
CA LEU A 377 10.74 17.00 -17.21
C LEU A 377 11.40 16.25 -18.39
N ARG A 378 12.33 15.33 -18.13
CA ARG A 378 12.97 14.49 -19.18
C ARG A 378 11.96 13.59 -19.86
#